data_a0b48343d30f1d7937ce15384db37f8f
#
_entry.id   a0b48343d30f1d7937ce15384db37f8f
#
_cell.length_a   1.000
_cell.length_b   1.000
_cell.length_c   1.000
_cell.angle_alpha   90.00
_cell.angle_beta   90.00
_cell.angle_gamma   90.00
#
_symmetry.space_group_name_H-M   'P 1'
#
loop_
_entity.id
_entity.type
_entity.pdbx_description
1 polymer ?
#
loop_
_entity_poly.entity_id
_entity_poly.type
_entity_poly.pdbx_seq_one_letter_code
_entity_poly.pdbx_strand_id
1 'polypeptide(L)'
;MPSDCVAEHSSTERAAPSAALPRAWVVMLALCAAASVSNVYFAQPLLEPLAREFALSDAWAGGIIGATQAGCALALALVVPLGDRWPRKPLLLVQLVLLTLALLAVALTQMRWWLLLGMFSVGLFGTAMTQGLIACAAALAPSTERGRVVGAVQGGVVIGLLLARAVAGWIADAAGWRAVYTVSTGFSAAMLFLLWRSLPAPPPVLSPMRYTALLRSMWQLLMTEPVLQVRGLIGLLMFAAFNVFWSAMALALSAPPYALSPAGIGAFGLVGAIGALAAARAGHLADRGWAQTATGIALGLLLLAWLPLGLGLQHLAWLIGGVILLDLGGQAVHVLNQSLIFRLQPEAHSRLVGAYMLFYAAGSGLGAMASTAVYAWAGWSGVCVLGAALSLVALGFWAATATWARGQGR
;
A
#
# COMPACT_ATOMS: atom_id res chain seq x y z
N MET A 1 -37.04 38.72 55.19
CA MET A 1 -35.74 38.79 54.54
C MET A 1 -35.77 37.82 53.38
N PRO A 2 -35.76 38.27 52.14
CA PRO A 2 -35.84 37.40 50.96
C PRO A 2 -34.46 36.94 50.54
N SER A 3 -34.35 35.65 50.24
CA SER A 3 -33.19 34.99 49.70
C SER A 3 -33.17 35.16 48.19
N ASP A 4 -32.11 35.82 47.68
CA ASP A 4 -31.85 36.06 46.26
C ASP A 4 -31.47 34.72 45.58
N CYS A 5 -32.29 34.27 44.66
CA CYS A 5 -31.94 33.24 43.68
C CYS A 5 -31.04 33.87 42.60
N VAL A 6 -29.77 33.57 42.65
CA VAL A 6 -28.83 33.80 41.55
C VAL A 6 -29.11 32.75 40.47
N ALA A 7 -29.73 33.17 39.39
CA ALA A 7 -29.90 32.36 38.19
C ALA A 7 -28.54 32.32 37.43
N GLU A 8 -27.82 31.20 37.55
CA GLU A 8 -26.69 30.89 36.67
C GLU A 8 -27.21 30.68 35.23
N HIS A 9 -26.97 31.71 34.40
CA HIS A 9 -27.10 31.59 32.94
C HIS A 9 -25.95 30.72 32.43
N SER A 10 -26.12 29.41 32.40
CA SER A 10 -25.30 28.53 31.59
C SER A 10 -25.64 28.78 30.11
N SER A 11 -24.92 29.72 29.50
CA SER A 11 -24.87 29.85 28.04
C SER A 11 -24.17 28.63 27.47
N THR A 12 -24.95 27.59 27.18
CA THR A 12 -24.54 26.51 26.27
C THR A 12 -24.35 27.12 24.88
N GLU A 13 -23.16 27.54 24.61
CA GLU A 13 -22.67 27.86 23.27
C GLU A 13 -22.89 26.61 22.39
N ARG A 14 -24.04 26.58 21.70
CA ARG A 14 -24.29 25.59 20.65
C ARG A 14 -23.22 25.82 19.59
N ALA A 15 -22.17 24.97 19.60
CA ALA A 15 -21.22 24.90 18.53
C ALA A 15 -22.00 24.80 17.21
N ALA A 16 -21.83 25.77 16.33
CA ALA A 16 -22.45 25.77 15.02
C ALA A 16 -22.16 24.44 14.32
N PRO A 17 -23.13 23.82 13.65
CA PRO A 17 -22.89 22.56 12.95
C PRO A 17 -21.75 22.77 11.96
N SER A 18 -20.64 22.06 12.16
CA SER A 18 -19.50 22.14 11.28
C SER A 18 -19.95 21.76 9.87
N ALA A 19 -19.84 22.68 8.91
CA ALA A 19 -20.32 22.49 7.57
C ALA A 19 -19.69 21.23 6.96
N ALA A 20 -20.53 20.43 6.27
CA ALA A 20 -20.08 19.22 5.58
C ALA A 20 -18.91 19.55 4.64
N LEU A 21 -17.90 18.66 4.56
CA LEU A 21 -16.78 18.87 3.66
C LEU A 21 -17.25 18.85 2.19
N PRO A 22 -16.98 19.89 1.38
CA PRO A 22 -17.41 19.94 -0.01
C PRO A 22 -16.99 18.69 -0.78
N ARG A 23 -17.90 18.10 -1.56
CA ARG A 23 -17.61 16.87 -2.35
C ARG A 23 -16.39 17.02 -3.25
N ALA A 24 -16.16 18.20 -3.82
CA ALA A 24 -15.00 18.49 -4.67
C ALA A 24 -13.67 18.26 -3.92
N TRP A 25 -13.62 18.55 -2.63
CA TRP A 25 -12.42 18.32 -1.81
C TRP A 25 -12.17 16.85 -1.54
N VAL A 26 -13.24 16.09 -1.28
CA VAL A 26 -13.14 14.64 -1.09
C VAL A 26 -12.63 13.97 -2.36
N VAL A 27 -13.17 14.35 -3.52
CA VAL A 27 -12.73 13.85 -4.83
C VAL A 27 -11.28 14.24 -5.11
N MET A 28 -10.91 15.50 -4.84
CA MET A 28 -9.53 15.96 -5.01
C MET A 28 -8.55 15.15 -4.17
N LEU A 29 -8.83 14.97 -2.87
CA LEU A 29 -7.97 14.18 -1.98
C LEU A 29 -7.89 12.72 -2.42
N ALA A 30 -9.01 12.13 -2.88
CA ALA A 30 -9.05 10.77 -3.40
C ALA A 30 -8.21 10.61 -4.68
N LEU A 31 -8.30 11.55 -5.63
CA LEU A 31 -7.48 11.54 -6.85
C LEU A 31 -6.00 11.74 -6.53
N CYS A 32 -5.67 12.66 -5.61
CA CYS A 32 -4.30 12.85 -5.15
C CYS A 32 -3.74 11.59 -4.49
N ALA A 33 -4.54 10.90 -3.67
CA ALA A 33 -4.12 9.66 -3.02
C ALA A 33 -3.94 8.51 -4.03
N ALA A 34 -4.85 8.41 -5.01
CA ALA A 34 -4.74 7.47 -6.12
C ALA A 34 -3.42 7.66 -6.90
N ALA A 35 -3.12 8.89 -7.29
CA ALA A 35 -1.89 9.18 -8.04
C ALA A 35 -0.63 8.94 -7.20
N SER A 36 -0.65 9.32 -5.91
CA SER A 36 0.50 9.13 -5.02
C SER A 36 0.86 7.66 -4.83
N VAL A 37 -0.14 6.80 -4.63
CA VAL A 37 0.08 5.35 -4.48
C VAL A 37 0.49 4.71 -5.80
N SER A 38 -0.06 5.16 -6.93
CA SER A 38 0.25 4.60 -8.26
C SER A 38 1.74 4.67 -8.58
N ASN A 39 2.43 5.74 -8.16
CA ASN A 39 3.86 5.92 -8.37
C ASN A 39 4.72 4.79 -7.79
N VAL A 40 4.29 4.18 -6.70
CA VAL A 40 4.99 3.07 -6.05
C VAL A 40 4.94 1.79 -6.91
N TYR A 41 3.90 1.65 -7.75
CA TYR A 41 3.63 0.43 -8.51
C TYR A 41 3.97 0.51 -10.00
N PHE A 42 4.31 1.70 -10.52
CA PHE A 42 4.62 1.88 -11.94
C PHE A 42 5.80 1.04 -12.43
N ALA A 43 6.78 0.78 -11.59
CA ALA A 43 7.95 0.00 -11.97
C ALA A 43 7.64 -1.47 -12.29
N GLN A 44 6.55 -2.05 -11.78
CA GLN A 44 6.28 -3.47 -11.93
C GLN A 44 6.12 -3.90 -13.41
N PRO A 45 5.24 -3.30 -14.23
CA PRO A 45 5.13 -3.65 -15.65
C PRO A 45 6.33 -3.16 -16.49
N LEU A 46 7.14 -2.26 -15.95
CA LEU A 46 8.29 -1.65 -16.62
C LEU A 46 9.62 -2.33 -16.28
N LEU A 47 9.58 -3.44 -15.53
CA LEU A 47 10.78 -4.05 -14.98
C LEU A 47 11.76 -4.52 -16.07
N GLU A 48 11.24 -5.14 -17.15
CA GLU A 48 12.04 -5.58 -18.29
C GLU A 48 12.69 -4.41 -19.04
N PRO A 49 11.95 -3.39 -19.53
CA PRO A 49 12.58 -2.27 -20.23
C PRO A 49 13.57 -1.48 -19.34
N LEU A 50 13.31 -1.35 -18.05
CA LEU A 50 14.24 -0.75 -17.11
C LEU A 50 15.52 -1.61 -16.94
N ALA A 51 15.37 -2.92 -16.73
CA ALA A 51 16.49 -3.83 -16.59
C ALA A 51 17.37 -3.82 -17.83
N ARG A 52 16.76 -3.87 -19.01
CA ARG A 52 17.48 -3.84 -20.30
C ARG A 52 18.25 -2.53 -20.50
N GLU A 53 17.65 -1.37 -20.26
CA GLU A 53 18.30 -0.09 -20.49
C GLU A 53 19.48 0.17 -19.53
N PHE A 54 19.33 -0.21 -18.26
CA PHE A 54 20.37 0.00 -17.27
C PHE A 54 21.36 -1.20 -17.15
N ALA A 55 21.29 -2.14 -18.10
CA ALA A 55 22.13 -3.35 -18.12
C ALA A 55 22.14 -4.10 -16.78
N LEU A 56 20.95 -4.21 -16.16
CA LEU A 56 20.75 -5.00 -14.95
C LEU A 56 20.48 -6.45 -15.35
N SER A 57 21.10 -7.40 -14.68
CA SER A 57 20.72 -8.79 -14.84
C SER A 57 19.31 -9.02 -14.23
N ASP A 58 18.61 -10.06 -14.68
CA ASP A 58 17.28 -10.43 -14.17
C ASP A 58 17.31 -10.55 -12.64
N ALA A 59 18.39 -11.11 -12.07
CA ALA A 59 18.56 -11.21 -10.62
C ALA A 59 18.57 -9.84 -9.90
N TRP A 60 19.10 -8.81 -10.53
CA TRP A 60 19.17 -7.45 -9.96
C TRP A 60 17.96 -6.59 -10.29
N ALA A 61 17.13 -6.97 -11.26
CA ALA A 61 15.94 -6.23 -11.65
C ALA A 61 14.98 -6.00 -10.46
N GLY A 62 14.81 -7.01 -9.61
CA GLY A 62 14.01 -6.90 -8.39
C GLY A 62 14.52 -5.85 -7.40
N GLY A 63 15.78 -5.44 -7.50
CA GLY A 63 16.35 -4.34 -6.71
C GLY A 63 15.65 -3.00 -6.94
N ILE A 64 15.05 -2.77 -8.11
CA ILE A 64 14.25 -1.58 -8.43
C ILE A 64 13.03 -1.52 -7.51
N ILE A 65 12.29 -2.63 -7.42
CA ILE A 65 11.11 -2.75 -6.54
C ILE A 65 11.56 -2.77 -5.08
N GLY A 66 12.66 -3.48 -4.76
CA GLY A 66 13.26 -3.51 -3.44
C GLY A 66 13.62 -2.11 -2.92
N ALA A 67 14.25 -1.28 -3.76
CA ALA A 67 14.57 0.11 -3.41
C ALA A 67 13.30 0.93 -3.13
N THR A 68 12.27 0.80 -3.97
CA THR A 68 10.98 1.46 -3.75
C THR A 68 10.36 1.04 -2.42
N GLN A 69 10.35 -0.25 -2.11
CA GLN A 69 9.77 -0.78 -0.86
C GLN A 69 10.60 -0.39 0.38
N ALA A 70 11.94 -0.29 0.25
CA ALA A 70 12.77 0.26 1.31
C ALA A 70 12.42 1.72 1.61
N GLY A 71 12.17 2.53 0.57
CA GLY A 71 11.64 3.88 0.71
C GLY A 71 10.28 3.91 1.41
N CYS A 72 9.35 3.02 1.02
CA CYS A 72 8.05 2.88 1.69
C CYS A 72 8.20 2.55 3.18
N ALA A 73 9.08 1.59 3.53
CA ALA A 73 9.34 1.23 4.92
C ALA A 73 9.87 2.43 5.72
N LEU A 74 10.83 3.18 5.15
CA LEU A 74 11.38 4.36 5.80
C LEU A 74 10.31 5.47 5.97
N ALA A 75 9.43 5.65 4.97
CA ALA A 75 8.30 6.58 5.08
C ALA A 75 7.41 6.24 6.27
N LEU A 76 7.00 4.98 6.38
CA LEU A 76 6.12 4.49 7.44
C LEU A 76 6.77 4.59 8.83
N ALA A 77 8.08 4.28 8.91
CA ALA A 77 8.80 4.31 10.16
C ALA A 77 9.07 5.74 10.65
N LEU A 78 9.45 6.66 9.75
CA LEU A 78 9.98 7.95 10.14
C LEU A 78 9.13 9.14 9.66
N VAL A 79 8.60 9.12 8.45
CA VAL A 79 7.94 10.32 7.87
C VAL A 79 6.48 10.41 8.27
N VAL A 80 5.75 9.30 8.27
CA VAL A 80 4.33 9.27 8.63
C VAL A 80 4.08 9.77 10.06
N PRO A 81 4.88 9.37 11.09
CA PRO A 81 4.72 9.91 12.44
C PRO A 81 4.97 11.42 12.59
N LEU A 82 5.67 12.07 11.65
CA LEU A 82 5.81 13.54 11.64
C LEU A 82 4.46 14.25 11.45
N GLY A 83 3.50 13.61 10.77
CA GLY A 83 2.16 14.15 10.54
C GLY A 83 1.33 14.35 11.81
N ASP A 84 1.70 13.71 12.92
CA ASP A 84 1.07 13.92 14.23
C ASP A 84 1.65 15.13 14.98
N ARG A 85 2.75 15.70 14.49
CA ARG A 85 3.46 16.78 15.16
C ARG A 85 3.56 18.08 14.36
N TRP A 86 3.71 17.96 13.05
CA TRP A 86 3.89 19.12 12.18
C TRP A 86 2.57 19.53 11.52
N PRO A 87 2.39 20.80 11.18
CA PRO A 87 1.22 21.26 10.44
C PRO A 87 1.09 20.47 9.13
N ARG A 88 -0.05 19.84 8.92
CA ARG A 88 -0.25 18.87 7.83
C ARG A 88 -0.11 19.47 6.44
N LYS A 89 -0.62 20.70 6.22
CA LYS A 89 -0.53 21.34 4.89
C LYS A 89 0.91 21.56 4.43
N PRO A 90 1.80 22.25 5.17
CA PRO A 90 3.18 22.41 4.72
C PRO A 90 3.92 21.07 4.61
N LEU A 91 3.66 20.11 5.49
CA LEU A 91 4.26 18.76 5.40
C LEU A 91 3.87 18.06 4.10
N LEU A 92 2.59 18.07 3.72
CA LEU A 92 2.11 17.51 2.46
C LEU A 92 2.73 18.22 1.25
N LEU A 93 2.83 19.54 1.27
CA LEU A 93 3.42 20.30 0.16
C LEU A 93 4.91 19.97 -0.01
N VAL A 94 5.67 19.89 1.08
CA VAL A 94 7.09 19.50 1.04
C VAL A 94 7.24 18.06 0.51
N GLN A 95 6.45 17.12 1.01
CA GLN A 95 6.47 15.72 0.52
C GLN A 95 6.15 15.64 -0.98
N LEU A 96 5.19 16.43 -1.46
CA LEU A 96 4.81 16.44 -2.86
C LEU A 96 5.86 17.11 -3.76
N VAL A 97 6.54 18.16 -3.30
CA VAL A 97 7.70 18.73 -3.99
C VAL A 97 8.78 17.68 -4.14
N LEU A 98 9.14 16.99 -3.05
CA LEU A 98 10.17 15.96 -3.05
C LEU A 98 9.79 14.75 -3.91
N LEU A 99 8.50 14.35 -3.92
CA LEU A 99 7.98 13.32 -4.83
C LEU A 99 8.11 13.76 -6.29
N THR A 100 7.73 14.99 -6.61
CA THR A 100 7.82 15.54 -7.97
C THR A 100 9.27 15.54 -8.46
N LEU A 101 10.21 15.98 -7.61
CA LEU A 101 11.65 15.96 -7.93
C LEU A 101 12.19 14.53 -8.08
N ALA A 102 11.74 13.59 -7.25
CA ALA A 102 12.14 12.18 -7.36
C ALA A 102 11.65 11.55 -8.68
N LEU A 103 10.39 11.82 -9.08
CA LEU A 103 9.83 11.35 -10.36
C LEU A 103 10.58 11.95 -11.54
N LEU A 104 10.88 13.23 -11.51
CA LEU A 104 11.69 13.91 -12.54
C LEU A 104 13.10 13.31 -12.60
N ALA A 105 13.74 13.07 -11.47
CA ALA A 105 15.05 12.45 -11.40
C ALA A 105 15.05 11.04 -12.02
N VAL A 106 14.00 10.24 -11.76
CA VAL A 106 13.84 8.92 -12.40
C VAL A 106 13.67 9.06 -13.91
N ALA A 107 12.83 10.01 -14.37
CA ALA A 107 12.59 10.22 -15.81
C ALA A 107 13.86 10.61 -16.59
N LEU A 108 14.75 11.39 -15.95
CA LEU A 108 15.97 11.94 -16.57
C LEU A 108 17.21 11.09 -16.36
N THR A 109 17.18 10.08 -15.48
CA THR A 109 18.38 9.33 -15.13
C THR A 109 18.92 8.48 -16.28
N GLN A 110 20.25 8.38 -16.34
CA GLN A 110 20.99 7.49 -17.26
C GLN A 110 21.87 6.48 -16.51
N MET A 111 21.89 6.55 -15.18
CA MET A 111 22.75 5.72 -14.34
C MET A 111 21.93 4.87 -13.39
N ARG A 112 22.25 3.58 -13.31
CA ARG A 112 21.55 2.59 -12.46
C ARG A 112 21.45 3.01 -10.98
N TRP A 113 22.48 3.61 -10.42
CA TRP A 113 22.50 4.03 -9.01
C TRP A 113 21.54 5.18 -8.75
N TRP A 114 21.46 6.14 -9.69
CA TRP A 114 20.50 7.24 -9.61
C TRP A 114 19.05 6.75 -9.82
N LEU A 115 18.87 5.70 -10.67
CA LEU A 115 17.58 5.02 -10.79
C LEU A 115 17.14 4.45 -9.44
N LEU A 116 18.00 3.67 -8.78
CA LEU A 116 17.68 3.06 -7.49
C LEU A 116 17.41 4.10 -6.40
N LEU A 117 18.20 5.17 -6.34
CA LEU A 117 17.99 6.27 -5.41
C LEU A 117 16.68 7.01 -5.71
N GLY A 118 16.38 7.24 -6.99
CA GLY A 118 15.11 7.83 -7.43
C GLY A 118 13.92 6.96 -7.03
N MET A 119 14.00 5.65 -7.28
CA MET A 119 12.95 4.69 -6.92
C MET A 119 12.74 4.59 -5.40
N PHE A 120 13.83 4.58 -4.63
CA PHE A 120 13.77 4.70 -3.17
C PHE A 120 13.03 5.98 -2.74
N SER A 121 13.37 7.12 -3.35
CA SER A 121 12.75 8.41 -3.05
C SER A 121 11.28 8.45 -3.46
N VAL A 122 10.90 7.85 -4.60
CA VAL A 122 9.50 7.68 -5.03
C VAL A 122 8.73 6.85 -4.01
N GLY A 123 9.29 5.74 -3.53
CA GLY A 123 8.69 4.94 -2.46
C GLY A 123 8.50 5.72 -1.17
N LEU A 124 9.54 6.46 -0.77
CA LEU A 124 9.55 7.27 0.46
C LEU A 124 8.47 8.36 0.41
N PHE A 125 8.50 9.21 -0.59
CA PHE A 125 7.60 10.36 -0.64
C PHE A 125 6.21 10.00 -1.16
N GLY A 126 6.07 9.02 -2.04
CA GLY A 126 4.78 8.50 -2.50
C GLY A 126 3.96 7.88 -1.37
N THR A 127 4.59 7.07 -0.52
CA THR A 127 3.93 6.47 0.65
C THR A 127 3.63 7.53 1.71
N ALA A 128 4.59 8.42 2.02
CA ALA A 128 4.36 9.49 2.97
C ALA A 128 3.20 10.39 2.54
N MET A 129 3.13 10.74 1.26
CA MET A 129 2.06 11.55 0.69
C MET A 129 0.71 10.84 0.76
N THR A 130 0.64 9.55 0.41
CA THR A 130 -0.59 8.75 0.47
C THR A 130 -1.15 8.71 1.90
N GLN A 131 -0.32 8.39 2.89
CA GLN A 131 -0.72 8.35 4.30
C GLN A 131 -1.07 9.75 4.83
N GLY A 132 -0.31 10.76 4.43
CA GLY A 132 -0.56 12.15 4.79
C GLY A 132 -1.91 12.67 4.28
N LEU A 133 -2.31 12.31 3.05
CA LEU A 133 -3.61 12.66 2.46
C LEU A 133 -4.77 12.02 3.22
N ILE A 134 -4.64 10.73 3.59
CA ILE A 134 -5.65 10.02 4.39
C ILE A 134 -5.80 10.70 5.76
N ALA A 135 -4.68 11.00 6.43
CA ALA A 135 -4.68 11.69 7.71
C ALA A 135 -5.25 13.12 7.61
N CYS A 136 -4.96 13.83 6.52
CA CYS A 136 -5.52 15.16 6.24
C CYS A 136 -7.04 15.09 6.04
N ALA A 137 -7.52 14.12 5.27
CA ALA A 137 -8.95 13.87 5.07
C ALA A 137 -9.67 13.62 6.39
N ALA A 138 -9.08 12.79 7.26
CA ALA A 138 -9.63 12.49 8.59
C ALA A 138 -9.70 13.73 9.49
N ALA A 139 -8.74 14.66 9.35
CA ALA A 139 -8.69 15.89 10.15
C ALA A 139 -9.64 16.99 9.66
N LEU A 140 -9.88 17.06 8.36
CA LEU A 140 -10.76 18.03 7.74
C LEU A 140 -12.24 17.62 7.86
N ALA A 141 -12.53 16.33 8.01
CA ALA A 141 -13.88 15.80 8.06
C ALA A 141 -14.51 16.02 9.43
N PRO A 142 -15.80 16.50 9.49
CA PRO A 142 -16.59 16.48 10.70
C PRO A 142 -16.66 15.06 11.29
N SER A 143 -16.78 14.94 12.60
CA SER A 143 -16.86 13.64 13.29
C SER A 143 -17.93 12.71 12.73
N THR A 144 -19.09 13.28 12.34
CA THR A 144 -20.24 12.58 11.75
C THR A 144 -19.98 12.03 10.34
N GLU A 145 -19.04 12.62 9.57
CA GLU A 145 -18.76 12.25 8.19
C GLU A 145 -17.36 11.64 8.01
N ARG A 146 -16.55 11.57 9.07
CA ARG A 146 -15.15 11.15 9.00
C ARG A 146 -14.96 9.80 8.32
N GLY A 147 -15.81 8.80 8.69
CA GLY A 147 -15.74 7.47 8.07
C GLY A 147 -16.01 7.51 6.56
N ARG A 148 -17.00 8.28 6.12
CA ARG A 148 -17.33 8.44 4.70
C ARG A 148 -16.22 9.11 3.90
N VAL A 149 -15.64 10.19 4.45
CA VAL A 149 -14.58 10.95 3.78
C VAL A 149 -13.28 10.13 3.70
N VAL A 150 -12.85 9.52 4.81
CA VAL A 150 -11.68 8.64 4.83
C VAL A 150 -11.88 7.43 3.92
N GLY A 151 -13.06 6.82 3.96
CA GLY A 151 -13.42 5.71 3.06
C GLY A 151 -13.34 6.07 1.59
N ALA A 152 -13.76 7.28 1.20
CA ALA A 152 -13.66 7.76 -0.18
C ALA A 152 -12.19 7.96 -0.61
N VAL A 153 -11.34 8.51 0.26
CA VAL A 153 -9.90 8.70 -0.03
C VAL A 153 -9.19 7.35 -0.11
N GLN A 154 -9.50 6.41 0.79
CA GLN A 154 -9.00 5.03 0.72
C GLN A 154 -9.49 4.31 -0.54
N GLY A 155 -10.73 4.56 -0.98
CA GLY A 155 -11.23 4.08 -2.27
C GLY A 155 -10.38 4.59 -3.44
N GLY A 156 -9.95 5.86 -3.38
CA GLY A 156 -8.98 6.42 -4.33
C GLY A 156 -7.65 5.66 -4.32
N VAL A 157 -7.10 5.34 -3.15
CA VAL A 157 -5.87 4.53 -3.03
C VAL A 157 -6.05 3.16 -3.69
N VAL A 158 -7.17 2.48 -3.43
CA VAL A 158 -7.45 1.17 -4.05
C VAL A 158 -7.53 1.28 -5.57
N ILE A 159 -8.26 2.27 -6.08
CA ILE A 159 -8.36 2.52 -7.54
C ILE A 159 -6.98 2.81 -8.12
N GLY A 160 -6.19 3.67 -7.47
CA GLY A 160 -4.83 3.99 -7.90
C GLY A 160 -3.94 2.75 -7.97
N LEU A 161 -3.99 1.90 -6.96
CA LEU A 161 -3.24 0.63 -6.92
C LEU A 161 -3.62 -0.30 -8.08
N LEU A 162 -4.91 -0.44 -8.36
CA LEU A 162 -5.42 -1.34 -9.39
C LEU A 162 -5.10 -0.83 -10.80
N LEU A 163 -5.23 0.47 -11.02
CA LEU A 163 -4.99 1.08 -12.32
C LEU A 163 -3.51 1.35 -12.61
N ALA A 164 -2.67 1.46 -11.60
CA ALA A 164 -1.27 1.84 -11.74
C ALA A 164 -0.54 1.04 -12.81
N ARG A 165 -0.66 -0.29 -12.76
CA ARG A 165 0.02 -1.19 -13.69
C ARG A 165 -0.47 -1.03 -15.12
N ALA A 166 -1.78 -0.96 -15.32
CA ALA A 166 -2.38 -0.81 -16.64
C ALA A 166 -2.01 0.55 -17.27
N VAL A 167 -2.11 1.63 -16.49
CA VAL A 167 -1.77 2.99 -16.95
C VAL A 167 -0.27 3.10 -17.28
N ALA A 168 0.60 2.58 -16.41
CA ALA A 168 2.03 2.59 -16.65
C ALA A 168 2.41 1.80 -17.91
N GLY A 169 1.84 0.61 -18.08
CA GLY A 169 2.08 -0.21 -19.27
C GLY A 169 1.60 0.48 -20.55
N TRP A 170 0.44 1.09 -20.52
CA TRP A 170 -0.14 1.79 -21.66
C TRP A 170 0.68 3.01 -22.11
N ILE A 171 1.08 3.85 -21.16
CA ILE A 171 1.93 4.99 -21.44
C ILE A 171 3.30 4.53 -21.96
N ALA A 172 3.85 3.46 -21.39
CA ALA A 172 5.15 2.93 -21.79
C ALA A 172 5.15 2.37 -23.21
N ASP A 173 4.09 1.70 -23.64
CA ASP A 173 3.93 1.24 -25.03
C ASP A 173 3.83 2.40 -26.01
N ALA A 174 3.13 3.47 -25.61
CA ALA A 174 2.91 4.61 -26.49
C ALA A 174 4.14 5.52 -26.63
N ALA A 175 4.92 5.71 -25.55
CA ALA A 175 5.96 6.74 -25.50
C ALA A 175 7.21 6.34 -24.68
N GLY A 176 7.34 5.05 -24.31
CA GLY A 176 8.46 4.53 -23.53
C GLY A 176 8.28 4.73 -22.02
N TRP A 177 9.08 3.99 -21.24
CA TRP A 177 8.97 3.98 -19.77
C TRP A 177 9.26 5.35 -19.13
N ARG A 178 10.12 6.19 -19.75
CA ARG A 178 10.39 7.55 -19.25
C ARG A 178 9.15 8.44 -19.28
N ALA A 179 8.28 8.26 -20.27
CA ALA A 179 7.04 9.00 -20.39
C ALA A 179 6.12 8.76 -19.18
N VAL A 180 6.12 7.57 -18.59
CA VAL A 180 5.34 7.25 -17.38
C VAL A 180 5.74 8.19 -16.24
N TYR A 181 7.03 8.32 -15.97
CA TYR A 181 7.54 9.18 -14.91
C TYR A 181 7.45 10.66 -15.25
N THR A 182 7.58 11.04 -16.51
CA THR A 182 7.40 12.45 -16.97
C THR A 182 5.94 12.88 -16.81
N VAL A 183 4.98 12.07 -17.25
CA VAL A 183 3.55 12.34 -17.09
C VAL A 183 3.20 12.42 -15.61
N SER A 184 3.75 11.50 -14.80
CA SER A 184 3.53 11.52 -13.35
C SER A 184 4.14 12.75 -12.67
N THR A 185 5.30 13.23 -13.14
CA THR A 185 5.90 14.49 -12.69
C THR A 185 4.97 15.66 -12.97
N GLY A 186 4.44 15.76 -14.20
CA GLY A 186 3.49 16.82 -14.58
C GLY A 186 2.22 16.77 -13.74
N PHE A 187 1.67 15.57 -13.52
CA PHE A 187 0.49 15.38 -12.68
C PHE A 187 0.76 15.75 -11.22
N SER A 188 1.91 15.36 -10.66
CA SER A 188 2.32 15.70 -9.29
C SER A 188 2.54 17.21 -9.12
N ALA A 189 3.09 17.89 -10.12
CA ALA A 189 3.21 19.35 -10.14
C ALA A 189 1.84 20.06 -10.20
N ALA A 190 0.91 19.54 -10.98
CA ALA A 190 -0.47 20.03 -11.02
C ALA A 190 -1.18 19.82 -9.66
N MET A 191 -1.00 18.65 -9.03
CA MET A 191 -1.48 18.38 -7.67
C MET A 191 -0.88 19.35 -6.65
N LEU A 192 0.42 19.64 -6.75
CA LEU A 192 1.11 20.58 -5.87
C LEU A 192 0.47 21.96 -5.95
N PHE A 193 0.25 22.45 -7.16
CA PHE A 193 -0.42 23.73 -7.39
C PHE A 193 -1.84 23.73 -6.82
N LEU A 194 -2.62 22.68 -7.10
CA LEU A 194 -3.99 22.54 -6.64
C LEU A 194 -4.09 22.49 -5.10
N LEU A 195 -3.27 21.68 -4.44
CA LEU A 195 -3.26 21.56 -2.97
C LEU A 195 -2.74 22.84 -2.31
N TRP A 196 -1.72 23.49 -2.88
CA TRP A 196 -1.23 24.76 -2.38
C TRP A 196 -2.32 25.83 -2.38
N ARG A 197 -3.07 25.93 -3.49
CA ARG A 197 -4.13 26.94 -3.69
C ARG A 197 -5.40 26.65 -2.92
N SER A 198 -5.80 25.37 -2.84
CA SER A 198 -7.14 24.99 -2.41
C SER A 198 -7.19 24.38 -1.00
N LEU A 199 -6.12 23.72 -0.52
CA LEU A 199 -6.19 23.00 0.74
C LEU A 199 -6.22 23.99 1.93
N PRO A 200 -7.27 23.99 2.79
CA PRO A 200 -7.23 24.75 4.02
C PRO A 200 -6.15 24.19 4.94
N ALA A 201 -5.64 25.02 5.82
CA ALA A 201 -4.79 24.55 6.90
C ALA A 201 -5.69 23.80 7.90
N PRO A 202 -5.60 22.46 8.02
CA PRO A 202 -6.33 21.77 9.06
C PRO A 202 -5.83 22.21 10.43
N PRO A 203 -6.71 22.22 11.46
CA PRO A 203 -6.29 22.57 12.79
C PRO A 203 -5.08 21.73 13.20
N PRO A 204 -4.06 22.32 13.85
CA PRO A 204 -2.90 21.59 14.28
C PRO A 204 -3.32 20.55 15.33
N VAL A 205 -3.20 19.28 15.01
CA VAL A 205 -3.28 18.19 16.00
C VAL A 205 -1.89 18.07 16.57
N LEU A 206 -1.60 18.86 17.57
CA LEU A 206 -0.32 18.77 18.29
C LEU A 206 -0.42 17.60 19.25
N SER A 207 0.16 16.46 18.90
CA SER A 207 0.41 15.40 19.87
C SER A 207 1.31 15.97 20.97
N PRO A 208 0.97 15.82 22.25
CA PRO A 208 1.85 16.25 23.36
C PRO A 208 3.15 15.43 23.42
N MET A 209 3.22 14.33 22.68
CA MET A 209 4.38 13.42 22.66
C MET A 209 5.53 13.99 21.83
N ARG A 210 6.77 13.86 22.32
CA ARG A 210 7.97 14.15 21.55
C ARG A 210 8.08 13.15 20.39
N TYR A 211 8.65 13.55 19.25
CA TYR A 211 8.82 12.70 18.07
C TYR A 211 9.55 11.38 18.40
N THR A 212 10.63 11.45 19.19
CA THR A 212 11.36 10.26 19.66
C THR A 212 10.49 9.33 20.52
N ALA A 213 9.56 9.88 21.29
CA ALA A 213 8.61 9.08 22.07
C ALA A 213 7.56 8.40 21.18
N LEU A 214 7.12 9.04 20.09
CA LEU A 214 6.26 8.41 19.07
C LEU A 214 6.97 7.24 18.42
N LEU A 215 8.21 7.41 17.97
CA LEU A 215 8.99 6.32 17.37
C LEU A 215 9.23 5.20 18.36
N ARG A 216 9.60 5.53 19.60
CA ARG A 216 9.79 4.55 20.67
C ARG A 216 8.49 3.77 20.95
N SER A 217 7.34 4.45 20.97
CA SER A 217 6.05 3.78 21.22
C SER A 217 5.66 2.83 20.08
N MET A 218 5.94 3.20 18.81
CA MET A 218 5.73 2.30 17.68
C MET A 218 6.65 1.08 17.76
N TRP A 219 7.93 1.27 18.13
CA TRP A 219 8.85 0.17 18.35
C TRP A 219 8.43 -0.72 19.54
N GLN A 220 7.93 -0.14 20.63
CA GLN A 220 7.37 -0.90 21.75
C GLN A 220 6.18 -1.76 21.31
N LEU A 221 5.23 -1.20 20.51
CA LEU A 221 4.11 -1.97 19.97
C LEU A 221 4.59 -3.16 19.14
N LEU A 222 5.61 -2.98 18.29
CA LEU A 222 6.22 -4.05 17.51
C LEU A 222 6.82 -5.16 18.39
N MET A 223 7.38 -4.81 19.55
CA MET A 223 8.04 -5.77 20.43
C MET A 223 7.10 -6.40 21.47
N THR A 224 6.02 -5.72 21.84
CA THR A 224 5.19 -6.15 22.98
C THR A 224 3.79 -6.64 22.60
N GLU A 225 3.29 -6.31 21.37
CA GLU A 225 1.95 -6.71 20.97
C GLU A 225 1.95 -8.02 20.17
N PRO A 226 1.63 -9.17 20.81
CA PRO A 226 1.74 -10.47 20.15
C PRO A 226 0.80 -10.61 18.93
N VAL A 227 -0.40 -10.01 18.98
CA VAL A 227 -1.33 -10.04 17.86
C VAL A 227 -0.75 -9.29 16.67
N LEU A 228 -0.12 -8.12 16.89
CA LEU A 228 0.56 -7.36 15.84
C LEU A 228 1.70 -8.17 15.22
N GLN A 229 2.51 -8.86 16.06
CA GLN A 229 3.62 -9.70 15.60
C GLN A 229 3.12 -10.87 14.73
N VAL A 230 2.12 -11.61 15.21
CA VAL A 230 1.55 -12.75 14.48
C VAL A 230 0.91 -12.29 13.16
N ARG A 231 0.07 -11.25 13.21
CA ARG A 231 -0.60 -10.72 12.02
C ARG A 231 0.37 -10.03 11.08
N GLY A 232 1.38 -9.36 11.63
CA GLY A 232 2.49 -8.76 10.87
C GLY A 232 3.28 -9.81 10.10
N LEU A 233 3.68 -10.92 10.76
CA LEU A 233 4.44 -11.98 10.10
C LEU A 233 3.61 -12.72 9.03
N ILE A 234 2.31 -12.98 9.28
CA ILE A 234 1.40 -13.48 8.24
C ILE A 234 1.34 -12.50 7.07
N GLY A 235 1.24 -11.19 7.36
CA GLY A 235 1.24 -10.13 6.35
C GLY A 235 2.56 -10.10 5.56
N LEU A 236 3.71 -10.18 6.23
CA LEU A 236 5.03 -10.21 5.57
C LEU A 236 5.14 -11.39 4.61
N LEU A 237 4.80 -12.60 5.04
CA LEU A 237 4.88 -13.80 4.20
C LEU A 237 3.90 -13.73 3.02
N MET A 238 2.68 -13.26 3.26
CA MET A 238 1.68 -13.07 2.21
C MET A 238 2.14 -12.03 1.18
N PHE A 239 2.64 -10.88 1.61
CA PHE A 239 3.13 -9.85 0.69
C PHE A 239 4.43 -10.26 -0.02
N ALA A 240 5.26 -11.08 0.62
CA ALA A 240 6.40 -11.70 -0.06
C ALA A 240 5.92 -12.61 -1.19
N ALA A 241 5.00 -13.55 -0.92
CA ALA A 241 4.42 -14.42 -1.96
C ALA A 241 3.74 -13.61 -3.07
N PHE A 242 2.99 -12.58 -2.71
CA PHE A 242 2.32 -11.69 -3.67
C PHE A 242 3.33 -10.99 -4.59
N ASN A 243 4.40 -10.43 -4.04
CA ASN A 243 5.42 -9.75 -4.85
C ASN A 243 6.36 -10.72 -5.56
N VAL A 244 6.49 -11.97 -5.11
CA VAL A 244 7.14 -13.04 -5.88
C VAL A 244 6.46 -13.19 -7.24
N PHE A 245 5.14 -13.21 -7.29
CA PHE A 245 4.40 -13.27 -8.54
C PHE A 245 4.56 -11.99 -9.38
N TRP A 246 4.19 -10.83 -8.82
CA TRP A 246 4.11 -9.58 -9.58
C TRP A 246 5.45 -9.08 -10.12
N SER A 247 6.57 -9.44 -9.49
CA SER A 247 7.90 -9.02 -9.95
C SER A 247 8.44 -9.92 -11.06
N ALA A 248 8.30 -11.24 -10.96
CA ALA A 248 8.76 -12.15 -12.00
C ALA A 248 7.83 -12.21 -13.21
N MET A 249 6.52 -11.95 -13.02
CA MET A 249 5.54 -12.00 -14.11
C MET A 249 5.93 -11.08 -15.27
N ALA A 250 6.42 -9.87 -14.98
CA ALA A 250 6.84 -8.93 -16.02
C ALA A 250 7.97 -9.50 -16.88
N LEU A 251 8.97 -10.15 -16.27
CA LEU A 251 10.08 -10.80 -16.97
C LEU A 251 9.62 -12.04 -17.74
N ALA A 252 8.76 -12.86 -17.14
CA ALA A 252 8.29 -14.10 -17.76
C ALA A 252 7.36 -13.84 -18.96
N LEU A 253 6.49 -12.84 -18.90
CA LEU A 253 5.56 -12.53 -19.98
C LEU A 253 6.16 -11.69 -21.09
N SER A 254 7.24 -10.93 -20.85
CA SER A 254 8.00 -10.25 -21.90
C SER A 254 8.85 -11.20 -22.74
N ALA A 255 9.13 -12.40 -22.24
CA ALA A 255 9.85 -13.46 -22.94
C ALA A 255 8.90 -14.36 -23.74
N PRO A 256 9.41 -15.16 -24.73
CA PRO A 256 8.64 -16.21 -25.38
C PRO A 256 8.07 -17.21 -24.35
N PRO A 257 6.87 -17.80 -24.57
CA PRO A 257 6.09 -17.78 -25.83
C PRO A 257 5.18 -16.55 -26.00
N TYR A 258 4.94 -15.75 -24.96
CA TYR A 258 3.95 -14.68 -25.02
C TYR A 258 4.50 -13.38 -25.60
N ALA A 259 5.72 -12.98 -25.25
CA ALA A 259 6.39 -11.75 -25.68
C ALA A 259 5.45 -10.52 -25.57
N LEU A 260 4.76 -10.38 -24.44
CA LEU A 260 3.80 -9.32 -24.21
C LEU A 260 4.50 -7.97 -24.03
N SER A 261 3.87 -6.94 -24.56
CA SER A 261 4.25 -5.56 -24.31
C SER A 261 3.96 -5.12 -22.86
N PRO A 262 4.58 -4.03 -22.37
CA PRO A 262 4.27 -3.44 -21.06
C PRO A 262 2.76 -3.20 -20.83
N ALA A 263 1.98 -2.82 -21.86
CA ALA A 263 0.53 -2.70 -21.78
C ALA A 263 -0.16 -4.04 -21.54
N GLY A 264 0.25 -5.09 -22.26
CA GLY A 264 -0.26 -6.44 -22.06
C GLY A 264 0.01 -6.95 -20.64
N ILE A 265 1.23 -6.74 -20.14
CA ILE A 265 1.62 -7.08 -18.76
C ILE A 265 0.83 -6.24 -17.75
N GLY A 266 0.69 -4.94 -17.98
CA GLY A 266 -0.05 -4.03 -17.12
C GLY A 266 -1.54 -4.36 -17.02
N ALA A 267 -2.14 -4.91 -18.09
CA ALA A 267 -3.54 -5.32 -18.13
C ALA A 267 -3.87 -6.42 -17.10
N PHE A 268 -2.90 -7.25 -16.70
CA PHE A 268 -3.08 -8.21 -15.60
C PHE A 268 -3.40 -7.52 -14.27
N GLY A 269 -3.00 -6.26 -14.08
CA GLY A 269 -3.44 -5.46 -12.95
C GLY A 269 -4.96 -5.30 -12.86
N LEU A 270 -5.65 -5.24 -14.00
CA LEU A 270 -7.12 -5.19 -14.06
C LEU A 270 -7.74 -6.55 -13.74
N VAL A 271 -7.08 -7.65 -14.14
CA VAL A 271 -7.49 -9.00 -13.75
C VAL A 271 -7.42 -9.17 -12.23
N GLY A 272 -6.31 -8.73 -11.61
CA GLY A 272 -6.15 -8.73 -10.15
C GLY A 272 -7.22 -7.90 -9.42
N ALA A 273 -7.73 -6.84 -10.06
CA ALA A 273 -8.80 -6.03 -9.51
C ALA A 273 -10.07 -6.84 -9.20
N ILE A 274 -10.39 -7.85 -9.97
CA ILE A 274 -11.55 -8.75 -9.77
C ILE A 274 -11.40 -9.48 -8.43
N GLY A 275 -10.21 -10.05 -8.17
CA GLY A 275 -9.89 -10.71 -6.90
C GLY A 275 -9.94 -9.74 -5.71
N ALA A 276 -9.35 -8.56 -5.87
CA ALA A 276 -9.33 -7.52 -4.83
C ALA A 276 -10.74 -7.03 -4.47
N LEU A 277 -11.63 -6.83 -5.43
CA LEU A 277 -13.01 -6.44 -5.19
C LEU A 277 -13.79 -7.53 -4.44
N ALA A 278 -13.58 -8.80 -4.78
CA ALA A 278 -14.19 -9.92 -4.07
C ALA A 278 -13.72 -10.00 -2.61
N ALA A 279 -12.45 -9.66 -2.35
CA ALA A 279 -11.88 -9.63 -1.01
C ALA A 279 -12.50 -8.56 -0.08
N ALA A 280 -13.15 -7.54 -0.62
CA ALA A 280 -13.87 -6.54 0.19
C ALA A 280 -14.92 -7.18 1.11
N ARG A 281 -15.49 -8.33 0.71
CA ARG A 281 -16.42 -9.11 1.54
C ARG A 281 -15.76 -9.75 2.76
N ALA A 282 -14.44 -9.91 2.77
CA ALA A 282 -13.70 -10.50 3.90
C ALA A 282 -13.87 -9.68 5.19
N GLY A 283 -13.99 -8.35 5.09
CA GLY A 283 -14.28 -7.47 6.23
C GLY A 283 -15.58 -7.84 6.95
N HIS A 284 -16.63 -8.14 6.21
CA HIS A 284 -17.93 -8.57 6.79
C HIS A 284 -17.84 -9.91 7.53
N LEU A 285 -16.96 -10.81 7.07
CA LEU A 285 -16.70 -12.07 7.78
C LEU A 285 -15.97 -11.81 9.11
N ALA A 286 -15.05 -10.85 9.14
CA ALA A 286 -14.39 -10.44 10.37
C ALA A 286 -15.38 -9.86 11.39
N ASP A 287 -16.34 -9.04 10.94
CA ASP A 287 -17.36 -8.43 11.81
C ASP A 287 -18.31 -9.48 12.41
N ARG A 288 -18.52 -10.60 11.70
CA ARG A 288 -19.31 -11.74 12.17
C ARG A 288 -18.53 -12.70 13.09
N GLY A 289 -17.29 -12.39 13.44
CA GLY A 289 -16.45 -13.24 14.30
C GLY A 289 -15.71 -14.37 13.58
N TRP A 290 -15.79 -14.45 12.24
CA TRP A 290 -15.19 -15.52 11.45
C TRP A 290 -13.78 -15.19 10.94
N ALA A 291 -13.15 -14.14 11.48
CA ALA A 291 -11.87 -13.62 11.03
C ALA A 291 -10.76 -14.70 10.94
N GLN A 292 -10.67 -15.60 11.95
CA GLN A 292 -9.67 -16.67 11.96
C GLN A 292 -9.90 -17.69 10.85
N THR A 293 -11.12 -18.21 10.72
CA THR A 293 -11.48 -19.18 9.67
C THR A 293 -11.30 -18.58 8.28
N ALA A 294 -11.76 -17.33 8.08
CA ALA A 294 -11.60 -16.60 6.83
C ALA A 294 -10.12 -16.38 6.47
N THR A 295 -9.24 -16.12 7.46
CA THR A 295 -7.79 -16.02 7.22
C THR A 295 -7.21 -17.34 6.72
N GLY A 296 -7.59 -18.48 7.34
CA GLY A 296 -7.11 -19.79 6.90
C GLY A 296 -7.57 -20.14 5.48
N ILE A 297 -8.83 -19.85 5.15
CA ILE A 297 -9.37 -20.05 3.78
C ILE A 297 -8.62 -19.16 2.79
N ALA A 298 -8.40 -17.89 3.10
CA ALA A 298 -7.70 -16.93 2.23
C ALA A 298 -6.24 -17.34 1.98
N LEU A 299 -5.53 -17.83 3.03
CA LEU A 299 -4.17 -18.39 2.88
C LEU A 299 -4.18 -19.69 2.07
N GLY A 300 -5.20 -20.53 2.22
CA GLY A 300 -5.41 -21.72 1.38
C GLY A 300 -5.61 -21.35 -0.08
N LEU A 301 -6.41 -20.33 -0.38
CA LEU A 301 -6.59 -19.81 -1.74
C LEU A 301 -5.29 -19.23 -2.31
N LEU A 302 -4.51 -18.51 -1.49
CA LEU A 302 -3.20 -17.98 -1.87
C LEU A 302 -2.23 -19.11 -2.26
N LEU A 303 -2.21 -20.20 -1.49
CA LEU A 303 -1.42 -21.40 -1.80
C LEU A 303 -1.91 -22.08 -3.07
N LEU A 304 -3.23 -22.27 -3.20
CA LEU A 304 -3.86 -22.92 -4.35
C LEU A 304 -3.62 -22.16 -5.66
N ALA A 305 -3.48 -20.83 -5.60
CA ALA A 305 -3.21 -19.97 -6.76
C ALA A 305 -1.95 -20.39 -7.52
N TRP A 306 -0.95 -20.95 -6.84
CA TRP A 306 0.31 -21.35 -7.46
C TRP A 306 0.20 -22.56 -8.40
N LEU A 307 -0.87 -23.35 -8.29
CA LEU A 307 -1.13 -24.47 -9.21
C LEU A 307 -1.44 -23.95 -10.62
N PRO A 308 -2.49 -23.14 -10.85
CA PRO A 308 -2.74 -22.57 -12.17
C PRO A 308 -1.64 -21.59 -12.61
N LEU A 309 -0.98 -20.85 -11.71
CA LEU A 309 0.15 -20.02 -12.07
C LEU A 309 1.33 -20.81 -12.62
N GLY A 310 1.59 -22.01 -12.08
CA GLY A 310 2.62 -22.92 -12.59
C GLY A 310 2.35 -23.38 -14.02
N LEU A 311 1.08 -23.50 -14.40
CA LEU A 311 0.63 -23.85 -15.77
C LEU A 311 0.46 -22.61 -16.67
N GLY A 312 0.66 -21.42 -16.12
CA GLY A 312 0.36 -20.14 -16.78
C GLY A 312 1.13 -19.89 -18.07
N LEU A 313 2.35 -20.43 -18.21
CA LEU A 313 3.11 -20.33 -19.47
C LEU A 313 2.60 -21.25 -20.58
N GLN A 314 1.76 -22.23 -20.29
CA GLN A 314 1.13 -23.11 -21.29
C GLN A 314 -0.13 -22.46 -21.89
N HIS A 315 -0.97 -21.86 -21.06
CA HIS A 315 -2.20 -21.19 -21.48
C HIS A 315 -2.49 -19.98 -20.60
N LEU A 316 -2.78 -18.86 -21.23
CA LEU A 316 -3.07 -17.59 -20.57
C LEU A 316 -4.27 -17.67 -19.60
N ALA A 317 -5.24 -18.54 -19.88
CA ALA A 317 -6.39 -18.76 -19.00
C ALA A 317 -6.00 -19.27 -17.61
N TRP A 318 -4.97 -20.12 -17.50
CA TRP A 318 -4.43 -20.58 -16.23
C TRP A 318 -3.80 -19.42 -15.45
N LEU A 319 -3.06 -18.56 -16.16
CA LEU A 319 -2.45 -17.37 -15.56
C LEU A 319 -3.54 -16.42 -15.02
N ILE A 320 -4.58 -16.16 -15.80
CA ILE A 320 -5.72 -15.31 -15.41
C ILE A 320 -6.40 -15.86 -14.14
N GLY A 321 -6.73 -17.17 -14.15
CA GLY A 321 -7.34 -17.82 -12.99
C GLY A 321 -6.45 -17.77 -11.74
N GLY A 322 -5.15 -18.01 -11.92
CA GLY A 322 -4.17 -17.90 -10.86
C GLY A 322 -4.05 -16.49 -10.27
N VAL A 323 -4.04 -15.46 -11.11
CA VAL A 323 -4.01 -14.06 -10.68
C VAL A 323 -5.24 -13.72 -9.86
N ILE A 324 -6.44 -14.09 -10.29
CA ILE A 324 -7.68 -13.85 -9.54
C ILE A 324 -7.61 -14.49 -8.15
N LEU A 325 -7.17 -15.74 -8.06
CA LEU A 325 -7.03 -16.45 -6.79
C LEU A 325 -5.97 -15.81 -5.87
N LEU A 326 -4.83 -15.42 -6.45
CA LEU A 326 -3.72 -14.78 -5.74
C LEU A 326 -4.18 -13.45 -5.12
N ASP A 327 -4.82 -12.61 -5.92
CA ASP A 327 -5.30 -11.30 -5.46
C ASP A 327 -6.45 -11.44 -4.47
N LEU A 328 -7.39 -12.35 -4.71
CA LEU A 328 -8.47 -12.65 -3.75
C LEU A 328 -7.90 -13.10 -2.40
N GLY A 329 -7.01 -14.08 -2.40
CA GLY A 329 -6.39 -14.61 -1.18
C GLY A 329 -5.55 -13.54 -0.47
N GLY A 330 -4.66 -12.87 -1.19
CA GLY A 330 -3.77 -11.85 -0.64
C GLY A 330 -4.53 -10.66 -0.06
N GLN A 331 -5.47 -10.09 -0.79
CA GLN A 331 -6.26 -8.94 -0.33
C GLN A 331 -7.19 -9.31 0.84
N ALA A 332 -7.78 -10.51 0.81
CA ALA A 332 -8.60 -10.99 1.93
C ALA A 332 -7.76 -11.12 3.21
N VAL A 333 -6.56 -11.71 3.15
CA VAL A 333 -5.64 -11.79 4.30
C VAL A 333 -5.29 -10.38 4.81
N HIS A 334 -5.00 -9.45 3.89
CA HIS A 334 -4.67 -8.07 4.25
C HIS A 334 -5.80 -7.39 5.03
N VAL A 335 -7.03 -7.44 4.51
CA VAL A 335 -8.23 -6.86 5.15
C VAL A 335 -8.49 -7.50 6.51
N LEU A 336 -8.40 -8.83 6.62
CA LEU A 336 -8.61 -9.56 7.86
C LEU A 336 -7.55 -9.22 8.92
N ASN A 337 -6.27 -9.12 8.53
CA ASN A 337 -5.19 -8.72 9.43
C ASN A 337 -5.41 -7.31 9.97
N GLN A 338 -5.75 -6.36 9.11
CA GLN A 338 -6.06 -4.98 9.53
C GLN A 338 -7.25 -4.95 10.49
N SER A 339 -8.33 -5.66 10.18
CA SER A 339 -9.53 -5.71 11.04
C SER A 339 -9.23 -6.20 12.45
N LEU A 340 -8.33 -7.19 12.59
CA LEU A 340 -7.94 -7.73 13.90
C LEU A 340 -6.98 -6.81 14.66
N ILE A 341 -6.05 -6.16 13.96
CA ILE A 341 -5.10 -5.21 14.55
C ILE A 341 -5.83 -3.95 15.05
N PHE A 342 -6.83 -3.48 14.31
CA PHE A 342 -7.59 -2.27 14.67
C PHE A 342 -8.42 -2.40 15.95
N ARG A 343 -8.71 -3.64 16.38
CA ARG A 343 -9.43 -3.90 17.63
C ARG A 343 -8.56 -3.80 18.88
N LEU A 344 -7.23 -3.77 18.74
CA LEU A 344 -6.31 -3.86 19.88
C LEU A 344 -6.33 -2.60 20.77
N GLN A 345 -6.05 -1.45 20.16
CA GLN A 345 -5.93 -0.16 20.88
C GLN A 345 -6.44 0.98 20.01
N PRO A 346 -7.67 1.47 20.22
CA PRO A 346 -8.23 2.56 19.42
C PRO A 346 -7.38 3.83 19.44
N GLU A 347 -6.71 4.11 20.56
CA GLU A 347 -5.86 5.31 20.76
C GLU A 347 -4.50 5.20 20.04
N ALA A 348 -4.07 3.98 19.72
CA ALA A 348 -2.82 3.71 19.00
C ALA A 348 -3.00 3.33 17.53
N HIS A 349 -4.21 3.53 16.98
CA HIS A 349 -4.60 3.05 15.65
C HIS A 349 -3.59 3.40 14.55
N SER A 350 -3.18 4.67 14.42
CA SER A 350 -2.21 5.11 13.39
C SER A 350 -0.86 4.43 13.55
N ARG A 351 -0.42 4.21 14.81
CA ARG A 351 0.86 3.55 15.12
C ARG A 351 0.81 2.06 14.83
N LEU A 352 -0.30 1.39 15.13
CA LEU A 352 -0.53 -0.03 14.82
C LEU A 352 -0.58 -0.26 13.30
N VAL A 353 -1.26 0.61 12.55
CA VAL A 353 -1.28 0.57 11.09
C VAL A 353 0.13 0.76 10.54
N GLY A 354 0.85 1.79 10.99
CA GLY A 354 2.22 2.05 10.57
C GLY A 354 3.15 0.86 10.84
N ALA A 355 3.07 0.28 12.02
CA ALA A 355 3.84 -0.90 12.42
C ALA A 355 3.51 -2.13 11.55
N TYR A 356 2.23 -2.40 11.28
CA TYR A 356 1.82 -3.48 10.39
C TYR A 356 2.32 -3.27 8.95
N MET A 357 2.26 -2.02 8.47
CA MET A 357 2.71 -1.69 7.11
C MET A 357 4.23 -1.78 6.94
N LEU A 358 5.02 -1.81 8.02
CA LEU A 358 6.45 -2.16 7.95
C LEU A 358 6.65 -3.62 7.54
N PHE A 359 5.86 -4.55 8.07
CA PHE A 359 5.87 -5.95 7.63
C PHE A 359 5.47 -6.09 6.17
N TYR A 360 4.46 -5.31 5.73
CA TYR A 360 4.07 -5.20 4.32
C TYR A 360 5.26 -4.80 3.44
N ALA A 361 5.92 -3.68 3.74
CA ALA A 361 7.02 -3.16 2.93
C ALA A 361 8.22 -4.12 2.92
N ALA A 362 8.57 -4.71 4.08
CA ALA A 362 9.63 -5.69 4.18
C ALA A 362 9.32 -6.95 3.35
N GLY A 363 8.12 -7.53 3.50
CA GLY A 363 7.70 -8.69 2.73
C GLY A 363 7.70 -8.42 1.22
N SER A 364 7.15 -7.27 0.81
CA SER A 364 7.11 -6.86 -0.60
C SER A 364 8.50 -6.70 -1.21
N GLY A 365 9.43 -6.04 -0.51
CA GLY A 365 10.79 -5.83 -0.98
C GLY A 365 11.58 -7.14 -1.07
N LEU A 366 11.55 -7.95 -0.01
CA LEU A 366 12.24 -9.25 0.04
C LEU A 366 11.66 -10.22 -1.01
N GLY A 367 10.33 -10.25 -1.15
CA GLY A 367 9.66 -11.07 -2.15
C GLY A 367 10.05 -10.70 -3.58
N ALA A 368 10.11 -9.40 -3.90
CA ALA A 368 10.51 -8.92 -5.22
C ALA A 368 11.96 -9.30 -5.56
N MET A 369 12.89 -9.09 -4.62
CA MET A 369 14.30 -9.42 -4.82
C MET A 369 14.51 -10.94 -4.95
N ALA A 370 13.90 -11.73 -4.06
CA ALA A 370 13.98 -13.18 -4.11
C ALA A 370 13.36 -13.75 -5.40
N SER A 371 12.26 -13.17 -5.86
CA SER A 371 11.57 -13.57 -7.09
C SER A 371 12.47 -13.48 -8.31
N THR A 372 13.06 -12.32 -8.54
CA THR A 372 13.90 -12.09 -9.73
C THR A 372 15.21 -12.84 -9.66
N ALA A 373 15.79 -13.01 -8.47
CA ALA A 373 16.95 -13.87 -8.26
C ALA A 373 16.64 -15.33 -8.60
N VAL A 374 15.51 -15.87 -8.12
CA VAL A 374 15.07 -17.24 -8.43
C VAL A 374 14.70 -17.39 -9.89
N TYR A 375 14.05 -16.39 -10.49
CA TYR A 375 13.73 -16.39 -11.91
C TYR A 375 14.99 -16.53 -12.79
N ALA A 376 16.07 -15.84 -12.44
CA ALA A 376 17.33 -15.87 -13.20
C ALA A 376 18.00 -17.25 -13.27
N TRP A 377 17.85 -18.12 -12.26
CA TRP A 377 18.50 -19.44 -12.24
C TRP A 377 17.55 -20.61 -12.42
N ALA A 378 16.28 -20.47 -12.05
CA ALA A 378 15.29 -21.57 -12.09
C ALA A 378 14.05 -21.23 -12.93
N GLY A 379 14.00 -20.05 -13.56
CA GLY A 379 12.90 -19.62 -14.41
C GLY A 379 11.56 -19.52 -13.68
N TRP A 380 10.47 -19.54 -14.45
CA TRP A 380 9.13 -19.39 -13.93
C TRP A 380 8.72 -20.50 -12.94
N SER A 381 9.15 -21.73 -13.19
CA SER A 381 8.86 -22.86 -12.29
C SER A 381 9.44 -22.66 -10.90
N GLY A 382 10.69 -22.14 -10.83
CA GLY A 382 11.32 -21.79 -9.55
C GLY A 382 10.57 -20.69 -8.80
N VAL A 383 10.07 -19.69 -9.51
CA VAL A 383 9.23 -18.62 -8.94
C VAL A 383 7.94 -19.19 -8.33
N CYS A 384 7.28 -20.09 -9.05
CA CYS A 384 6.05 -20.73 -8.55
C CYS A 384 6.31 -21.59 -7.31
N VAL A 385 7.43 -22.32 -7.28
CA VAL A 385 7.84 -23.11 -6.10
C VAL A 385 8.14 -22.18 -4.91
N LEU A 386 8.88 -21.07 -5.12
CA LEU A 386 9.16 -20.10 -4.08
C LEU A 386 7.87 -19.49 -3.50
N GLY A 387 6.96 -19.07 -4.36
CA GLY A 387 5.70 -18.48 -3.94
C GLY A 387 4.80 -19.47 -3.21
N ALA A 388 4.72 -20.71 -3.69
CA ALA A 388 4.01 -21.80 -3.01
C ALA A 388 4.62 -22.11 -1.64
N ALA A 389 5.95 -22.16 -1.52
CA ALA A 389 6.65 -22.38 -0.26
C ALA A 389 6.36 -21.26 0.75
N LEU A 390 6.43 -19.99 0.35
CA LEU A 390 6.08 -18.85 1.22
C LEU A 390 4.61 -18.91 1.66
N SER A 391 3.70 -19.25 0.75
CA SER A 391 2.27 -19.39 1.05
C SER A 391 2.00 -20.55 2.02
N LEU A 392 2.70 -21.67 1.84
CA LEU A 392 2.63 -22.82 2.74
C LEU A 392 3.17 -22.49 4.14
N VAL A 393 4.30 -21.79 4.22
CA VAL A 393 4.86 -21.31 5.50
C VAL A 393 3.87 -20.36 6.19
N ALA A 394 3.24 -19.43 5.46
CA ALA A 394 2.23 -18.54 6.00
C ALA A 394 1.01 -19.31 6.56
N LEU A 395 0.51 -20.30 5.81
CA LEU A 395 -0.61 -21.14 6.23
C LEU A 395 -0.23 -22.01 7.43
N GLY A 396 0.96 -22.60 7.44
CA GLY A 396 1.48 -23.39 8.58
C GLY A 396 1.65 -22.54 9.84
N PHE A 397 2.22 -21.35 9.69
CA PHE A 397 2.36 -20.40 10.81
C PHE A 397 1.00 -19.95 11.35
N TRP A 398 0.04 -19.65 10.47
CA TRP A 398 -1.34 -19.36 10.89
C TRP A 398 -1.96 -20.55 11.64
N ALA A 399 -1.82 -21.78 11.14
CA ALA A 399 -2.38 -22.98 11.79
C ALA A 399 -1.78 -23.21 13.19
N ALA A 400 -0.47 -23.04 13.34
CA ALA A 400 0.23 -23.16 14.63
C ALA A 400 -0.22 -22.07 15.64
N THR A 401 -0.54 -20.87 15.17
CA THR A 401 -0.94 -19.74 16.04
C THR A 401 -2.46 -19.62 16.22
N ALA A 402 -3.27 -20.34 15.45
CA ALA A 402 -4.74 -20.24 15.46
C ALA A 402 -5.37 -20.67 16.80
N THR A 403 -4.79 -21.63 17.49
CA THR A 403 -5.24 -22.09 18.83
C THR A 403 -5.01 -21.04 19.90
N TRP A 404 -3.83 -20.41 19.87
CA TRP A 404 -3.48 -19.32 20.76
C TRP A 404 -4.38 -18.09 20.58
N ALA A 405 -4.65 -17.69 19.33
CA ALA A 405 -5.50 -16.55 19.00
C ALA A 405 -6.97 -16.74 19.41
N ARG A 406 -7.48 -17.99 19.51
CA ARG A 406 -8.84 -18.28 20.02
C ARG A 406 -8.96 -18.07 21.53
N GLY A 407 -7.87 -18.20 22.25
CA GLY A 407 -7.82 -17.99 23.72
C GLY A 407 -7.83 -16.51 24.13
N GLN A 408 -7.39 -15.60 23.25
CA GLN A 408 -7.36 -14.16 23.52
C GLN A 408 -8.66 -13.42 23.12
N GLY A 409 -9.55 -14.05 22.41
CA GLY A 409 -10.84 -13.49 21.99
C GLY A 409 -12.02 -13.84 22.88
N ARG A 410 -11.76 -14.44 24.08
CA ARG A 410 -12.69 -14.63 25.17
C ARG A 410 -12.29 -13.74 26.33
#